data_be620f7fb9cb909792d600f5d82ddedc
#
_entry.id   be620f7fb9cb909792d600f5d82ddedc
#
_cell.length_a   1.000
_cell.length_b   1.000
_cell.length_c   1.000
_cell.angle_alpha   90.00
_cell.angle_beta   90.00
_cell.angle_gamma   90.00
#
_symmetry.space_group_name_H-M   'P 1'
#
loop_
_entity.id
_entity.type
_entity.pdbx_description
1 polymer ?
#
loop_
_entity_poly.entity_id
_entity_poly.type
_entity_poly.pdbx_seq_one_letter_code
_entity_poly.pdbx_strand_id
1 'polypeptide(L)'
;MAHEQKYFVACIAPLVFDWNNKQNGALIGSIGILSALLQGGYVRRVIPKVGEGVIARRGVLSCFLALLLLSGVPHLVDSQSNSAVRVLQLSAVFMAYTSATVVNSLTSYASLQCDDITEGKDQVTGKPKDEQHPDLAKGRALGRFRSRGQLGRAIGPLLGA
;
A
#
# COMPACT_ATOMS: atom_id res chain seq x y z
N MET A 1 -0.39 -5.89 2.22
CA MET A 1 0.77 -4.99 2.27
C MET A 1 0.60 -3.84 3.27
N ALA A 2 -0.45 -3.02 3.22
CA ALA A 2 -0.56 -1.89 4.15
C ALA A 2 -0.73 -2.27 5.62
N HIS A 3 -1.29 -3.42 5.91
CA HIS A 3 -1.52 -3.88 7.28
C HIS A 3 -0.26 -4.44 7.93
N GLU A 4 0.54 -5.17 7.19
CA GLU A 4 1.81 -5.76 7.64
C GLU A 4 2.88 -4.72 7.94
N GLN A 5 2.97 -3.70 7.10
CA GLN A 5 3.93 -2.61 7.30
C GLN A 5 3.68 -1.82 8.60
N LYS A 6 2.41 -1.69 9.02
CA LYS A 6 2.07 -1.05 10.30
C LYS A 6 2.58 -1.85 11.49
N TYR A 7 2.48 -3.18 11.42
CA TYR A 7 2.99 -4.07 12.48
C TYR A 7 4.50 -4.05 12.55
N PHE A 8 5.20 -4.01 11.41
CA PHE A 8 6.65 -3.95 11.39
C PHE A 8 7.18 -2.70 12.12
N VAL A 9 6.64 -1.52 11.82
CA VAL A 9 6.99 -0.28 12.53
C VAL A 9 6.59 -0.35 14.00
N ALA A 10 5.43 -0.92 14.30
CA ALA A 10 4.93 -1.08 15.66
C ALA A 10 5.75 -2.07 16.50
N CYS A 11 6.37 -3.09 15.88
CA CYS A 11 7.25 -4.03 16.56
C CYS A 11 8.65 -3.43 16.83
N ILE A 12 9.16 -2.59 15.92
CA ILE A 12 10.47 -1.96 16.09
C ILE A 12 10.44 -0.89 17.19
N ALA A 13 9.38 -0.11 17.29
CA ALA A 13 9.29 0.99 18.26
C ALA A 13 9.50 0.54 19.71
N PRO A 14 8.81 -0.49 20.25
CA PRO A 14 9.05 -0.95 21.62
C PRO A 14 10.40 -1.61 21.82
N LEU A 15 10.96 -2.28 20.80
CA LEU A 15 12.28 -2.94 20.89
C LEU A 15 13.45 -1.95 20.93
N VAL A 16 13.32 -0.83 20.21
CA VAL A 16 14.40 0.15 20.04
C VAL A 16 14.29 1.30 21.02
N PHE A 17 13.06 1.71 21.40
CA PHE A 17 12.83 2.91 22.22
C PHE A 17 12.24 2.62 23.60
N ASP A 18 12.02 1.37 23.97
CA ASP A 18 11.36 0.97 25.23
C ASP A 18 9.99 1.68 25.43
N TRP A 19 9.24 1.82 24.33
CA TRP A 19 7.99 2.55 24.33
C TRP A 19 6.87 1.79 25.03
N ASN A 20 6.10 2.53 25.81
CA ASN A 20 4.88 2.01 26.43
C ASN A 20 3.80 1.76 25.34
N ASN A 21 2.91 0.82 25.60
CA ASN A 21 1.77 0.47 24.74
C ASN A 21 0.95 1.69 24.30
N LYS A 22 0.82 2.70 25.17
CA LYS A 22 0.12 3.96 24.84
C LYS A 22 0.82 4.75 23.73
N GLN A 23 2.13 4.87 23.77
CA GLN A 23 2.93 5.60 22.78
C GLN A 23 2.91 4.86 21.43
N ASN A 24 3.04 3.53 21.48
CA ASN A 24 2.95 2.69 20.31
C ASN A 24 1.55 2.73 19.68
N GLY A 25 0.51 2.68 20.48
CA GLY A 25 -0.88 2.84 20.04
C GLY A 25 -1.16 4.21 19.40
N ALA A 26 -0.59 5.28 19.95
CA ALA A 26 -0.69 6.62 19.37
C ALA A 26 0.01 6.72 18.02
N LEU A 27 1.18 6.10 17.83
CA LEU A 27 1.88 6.03 16.55
C LEU A 27 1.04 5.28 15.50
N ILE A 28 0.55 4.10 15.84
CA ILE A 28 -0.29 3.29 14.92
C ILE A 28 -1.58 4.04 14.56
N GLY A 29 -2.22 4.67 15.56
CA GLY A 29 -3.43 5.45 15.37
C GLY A 29 -3.20 6.65 14.43
N SER A 30 -2.12 7.39 14.63
CA SER A 30 -1.76 8.52 13.75
C SER A 30 -1.48 8.10 12.30
N ILE A 31 -0.77 6.98 12.09
CA ILE A 31 -0.55 6.39 10.77
C ILE A 31 -1.89 5.99 10.13
N GLY A 32 -2.80 5.42 10.92
CA GLY A 32 -4.14 5.03 10.45
C GLY A 32 -4.96 6.22 9.98
N ILE A 33 -5.03 7.28 10.78
CA ILE A 33 -5.74 8.53 10.45
C ILE A 33 -5.12 9.18 9.20
N LEU A 34 -3.79 9.31 9.16
CA LEU A 34 -3.09 9.90 8.02
C LEU A 34 -3.36 9.09 6.72
N SER A 35 -3.31 7.76 6.80
CA SER A 35 -3.62 6.89 5.67
C SER A 35 -5.05 7.07 5.18
N ALA A 36 -6.03 7.19 6.09
CA ALA A 36 -7.43 7.42 5.73
C ALA A 36 -7.64 8.79 5.05
N LEU A 37 -7.01 9.85 5.58
CA LEU A 37 -7.04 11.19 4.97
C LEU A 37 -6.40 11.21 3.58
N LEU A 38 -5.27 10.54 3.40
CA LEU A 38 -4.61 10.41 2.11
C LEU A 38 -5.48 9.64 1.11
N GLN A 39 -6.12 8.55 1.52
CA GLN A 39 -7.01 7.77 0.66
C GLN A 39 -8.24 8.55 0.23
N GLY A 40 -8.93 9.19 1.17
CA GLY A 40 -10.16 9.92 0.91
C GLY A 40 -9.95 11.26 0.18
N GLY A 41 -8.91 12.00 0.56
CA GLY A 41 -8.63 13.33 0.05
C GLY A 41 -7.68 13.38 -1.14
N TYR A 42 -6.46 12.90 -0.94
CA TYR A 42 -5.38 13.04 -1.91
C TYR A 42 -5.54 12.09 -3.10
N VAL A 43 -5.62 10.79 -2.82
CA VAL A 43 -5.61 9.75 -3.86
C VAL A 43 -6.81 9.93 -4.80
N ARG A 44 -7.99 10.15 -4.24
CA ARG A 44 -9.22 10.33 -5.02
C ARG A 44 -9.17 11.54 -5.97
N ARG A 45 -8.46 12.60 -5.59
CA ARG A 45 -8.34 13.83 -6.41
C ARG A 45 -7.20 13.78 -7.43
N VAL A 46 -6.15 13.04 -7.13
CA VAL A 46 -4.90 13.05 -7.92
C VAL A 46 -4.90 11.93 -8.96
N ILE A 47 -5.49 10.77 -8.69
CA ILE A 47 -5.60 9.66 -9.66
C ILE A 47 -6.13 10.13 -11.02
N PRO A 48 -7.28 10.82 -11.12
CA PRO A 48 -7.83 11.22 -12.41
C PRO A 48 -6.95 12.20 -13.20
N LYS A 49 -6.07 12.94 -12.51
CA LYS A 49 -5.21 13.98 -13.12
C LYS A 49 -3.87 13.47 -13.59
N VAL A 50 -3.30 12.53 -12.87
CA VAL A 50 -1.89 12.09 -13.05
C VAL A 50 -1.81 10.68 -13.62
N GLY A 51 -2.87 9.91 -13.50
CA GLY A 51 -2.93 8.50 -13.91
C GLY A 51 -2.44 7.54 -12.82
N GLU A 52 -3.03 6.34 -12.83
CA GLU A 52 -2.81 5.32 -11.81
C GLU A 52 -1.36 4.82 -11.76
N GLY A 53 -0.74 4.64 -12.95
CA GLY A 53 0.62 4.12 -13.05
C GLY A 53 1.67 5.03 -12.42
N VAL A 54 1.52 6.35 -12.57
CA VAL A 54 2.45 7.33 -11.99
C VAL A 54 2.32 7.36 -10.48
N ILE A 55 1.09 7.30 -9.97
CA ILE A 55 0.83 7.29 -8.52
C ILE A 55 1.35 6.00 -7.89
N ALA A 56 1.16 4.85 -8.54
CA ALA A 56 1.73 3.58 -8.10
C ALA A 56 3.25 3.64 -7.98
N ARG A 57 3.95 4.18 -9.01
CA ARG A 57 5.42 4.36 -8.99
C ARG A 57 5.87 5.26 -7.84
N ARG A 58 5.20 6.40 -7.63
CA ARG A 58 5.50 7.30 -6.50
C ARG A 58 5.29 6.61 -5.15
N GLY A 59 4.24 5.79 -5.03
CA GLY A 59 4.01 5.00 -3.84
C GLY A 59 5.12 3.97 -3.56
N VAL A 60 5.63 3.28 -4.61
CA VAL A 60 6.75 2.35 -4.47
C VAL A 60 8.05 3.07 -4.08
N LEU A 61 8.34 4.22 -4.68
CA LEU A 61 9.49 5.06 -4.29
C LEU A 61 9.38 5.51 -2.82
N SER A 62 8.18 5.90 -2.38
CA SER A 62 7.93 6.25 -0.99
C SER A 62 8.19 5.07 -0.05
N CYS A 63 7.82 3.85 -0.45
CA CYS A 63 8.13 2.64 0.31
C CYS A 63 9.64 2.43 0.46
N PHE A 64 10.39 2.57 -0.63
CA PHE A 64 11.84 2.45 -0.61
C PHE A 64 12.50 3.47 0.31
N LEU A 65 12.08 4.74 0.23
CA LEU A 65 12.56 5.80 1.14
C LEU A 65 12.22 5.51 2.60
N ALA A 66 11.02 5.01 2.87
CA ALA A 66 10.61 4.62 4.21
C ALA A 66 11.50 3.53 4.80
N LEU A 67 11.82 2.50 4.01
CA LEU A 67 12.70 1.40 4.43
C LEU A 67 14.14 1.87 4.65
N LEU A 68 14.66 2.76 3.80
CA LEU A 68 15.98 3.37 3.99
C LEU A 68 16.05 4.17 5.29
N LEU A 69 15.04 5.01 5.56
CA LEU A 69 14.97 5.77 6.82
C LEU A 69 14.88 4.83 8.02
N LEU A 70 14.09 3.76 7.92
CA LEU A 70 13.92 2.81 8.99
C LEU A 70 15.21 2.02 9.28
N SER A 71 15.99 1.67 8.27
CA SER A 71 17.29 0.99 8.43
C SER A 71 18.32 1.88 9.14
N GLY A 72 18.17 3.21 9.06
CA GLY A 72 19.03 4.17 9.76
C GLY A 72 18.67 4.39 11.24
N VAL A 73 17.46 4.02 11.67
CA VAL A 73 16.99 4.26 13.05
C VAL A 73 17.92 3.64 14.11
N PRO A 74 18.35 2.38 14.02
CA PRO A 74 19.23 1.77 15.03
C PRO A 74 20.53 2.54 15.24
N HIS A 75 21.12 3.09 14.18
CA HIS A 75 22.36 3.88 14.27
C HIS A 75 22.19 5.26 14.95
N LEU A 76 20.96 5.77 14.96
CA LEU A 76 20.66 7.07 15.55
C LEU A 76 20.24 6.98 17.02
N VAL A 77 19.84 5.80 17.49
CA VAL A 77 19.38 5.59 18.88
C VAL A 77 20.51 5.84 19.86
N ASP A 78 21.71 5.35 19.57
CA ASP A 78 22.89 5.51 20.44
C ASP A 78 23.40 6.96 20.50
N SER A 79 23.17 7.73 19.44
CA SER A 79 23.69 9.10 19.30
C SER A 79 22.73 10.18 19.80
N GLN A 80 21.46 10.11 19.43
CA GLN A 80 20.44 11.11 19.77
C GLN A 80 19.01 10.53 19.71
N SER A 81 18.46 10.14 20.85
CA SER A 81 17.11 9.56 20.97
C SER A 81 16.01 10.40 20.28
N ASN A 82 16.03 11.72 20.40
CA ASN A 82 15.03 12.59 19.75
C ASN A 82 15.10 12.58 18.22
N SER A 83 16.29 12.46 17.64
CA SER A 83 16.47 12.38 16.19
C SER A 83 15.98 11.04 15.66
N ALA A 84 16.23 9.96 16.36
CA ALA A 84 15.75 8.62 16.01
C ALA A 84 14.21 8.56 16.00
N VAL A 85 13.54 9.17 16.99
CA VAL A 85 12.07 9.26 17.04
C VAL A 85 11.51 10.04 15.84
N ARG A 86 12.14 11.16 15.45
CA ARG A 86 11.70 11.94 14.28
C ARG A 86 11.87 11.16 12.98
N VAL A 87 12.98 10.43 12.82
CA VAL A 87 13.21 9.58 11.65
C VAL A 87 12.19 8.44 11.59
N LEU A 88 11.86 7.83 12.73
CA LEU A 88 10.81 6.82 12.81
C LEU A 88 9.44 7.39 12.40
N GLN A 89 9.07 8.57 12.91
CA GLN A 89 7.82 9.24 12.54
C GLN A 89 7.78 9.58 11.04
N LEU A 90 8.88 10.06 10.48
CA LEU A 90 8.99 10.37 9.06
C LEU A 90 8.85 9.10 8.20
N SER A 91 9.51 8.01 8.57
CA SER A 91 9.35 6.71 7.89
C SER A 91 7.91 6.22 7.93
N ALA A 92 7.23 6.41 9.07
CA ALA A 92 5.83 6.06 9.25
C ALA A 92 4.89 6.86 8.32
N VAL A 93 5.18 8.15 8.08
CA VAL A 93 4.44 8.99 7.12
C VAL A 93 4.62 8.46 5.69
N PHE A 94 5.84 8.13 5.27
CA PHE A 94 6.10 7.54 3.95
C PHE A 94 5.41 6.17 3.79
N MET A 95 5.38 5.35 4.84
CA MET A 95 4.63 4.09 4.85
C MET A 95 3.12 4.31 4.71
N ALA A 96 2.56 5.31 5.41
CA ALA A 96 1.15 5.67 5.28
C ALA A 96 0.81 6.11 3.85
N TYR A 97 1.68 6.91 3.22
CA TYR A 97 1.52 7.33 1.83
C TYR A 97 1.55 6.12 0.86
N THR A 98 2.52 5.21 1.04
CA THR A 98 2.61 3.98 0.24
C THR A 98 1.34 3.15 0.35
N SER A 99 0.86 2.92 1.58
CA SER A 99 -0.34 2.11 1.80
C SER A 99 -1.61 2.75 1.22
N ALA A 100 -1.69 4.08 1.23
CA ALA A 100 -2.80 4.82 0.66
C ALA A 100 -2.80 4.80 -0.88
N THR A 101 -1.63 4.87 -1.50
CA THR A 101 -1.50 5.07 -2.96
C THR A 101 -1.43 3.77 -3.73
N VAL A 102 -0.53 2.84 -3.36
CA VAL A 102 -0.20 1.67 -4.19
C VAL A 102 -1.41 0.75 -4.38
N VAL A 103 -2.08 0.36 -3.29
CA VAL A 103 -3.20 -0.61 -3.38
C VAL A 103 -4.36 -0.03 -4.18
N ASN A 104 -4.70 1.25 -3.93
CA ASN A 104 -5.82 1.90 -4.62
C ASN A 104 -5.51 2.12 -6.10
N SER A 105 -4.30 2.58 -6.44
CA SER A 105 -3.89 2.78 -7.83
C SER A 105 -3.84 1.49 -8.62
N LEU A 106 -3.29 0.40 -8.04
CA LEU A 106 -3.24 -0.90 -8.71
C LEU A 106 -4.64 -1.50 -8.90
N THR A 107 -5.54 -1.34 -7.92
CA THR A 107 -6.91 -1.82 -8.04
C THR A 107 -7.68 -1.04 -9.11
N SER A 108 -7.51 0.29 -9.15
CA SER A 108 -8.09 1.15 -10.18
C SER A 108 -7.56 0.78 -11.57
N TYR A 109 -6.25 0.65 -11.70
CA TYR A 109 -5.61 0.25 -12.96
C TYR A 109 -6.10 -1.12 -13.46
N ALA A 110 -6.17 -2.11 -12.57
CA ALA A 110 -6.71 -3.42 -12.91
C ALA A 110 -8.19 -3.37 -13.35
N SER A 111 -8.99 -2.48 -12.72
CA SER A 111 -10.39 -2.26 -13.10
C SER A 111 -10.51 -1.66 -14.50
N LEU A 112 -9.71 -0.64 -14.83
CA LEU A 112 -9.70 -0.01 -16.15
C LEU A 112 -9.29 -1.00 -17.25
N GLN A 113 -8.27 -1.79 -17.03
CA GLN A 113 -7.83 -2.82 -17.97
C GLN A 113 -8.94 -3.84 -18.26
N CYS A 114 -9.75 -4.19 -17.28
CA CYS A 114 -10.90 -5.08 -17.47
C CYS A 114 -12.03 -4.39 -18.27
N ASP A 115 -12.26 -3.08 -18.06
CA ASP A 115 -13.27 -2.33 -18.80
C ASP A 115 -12.90 -2.19 -20.28
N ASP A 116 -11.65 -1.86 -20.61
CA ASP A 116 -11.15 -1.73 -21.97
C ASP A 116 -11.31 -3.04 -22.78
N ILE A 117 -11.18 -4.18 -22.11
CA ILE A 117 -11.37 -5.50 -22.75
C ILE A 117 -12.86 -5.82 -22.93
N THR A 118 -13.72 -5.40 -22.00
CA THR A 118 -15.16 -5.72 -22.02
C THR A 118 -15.92 -4.84 -23.02
N GLU A 119 -15.52 -3.58 -23.23
CA GLU A 119 -16.14 -2.68 -24.22
C GLU A 119 -15.82 -3.05 -25.69
N GLY A 120 -14.78 -3.85 -25.92
CA GLY A 120 -14.44 -4.35 -27.24
C GLY A 120 -15.42 -5.43 -27.71
N LYS A 121 -16.35 -5.08 -28.61
CA LYS A 121 -17.13 -6.07 -29.36
C LYS A 121 -16.21 -6.78 -30.36
N ASP A 122 -16.25 -8.11 -30.38
CA ASP A 122 -15.59 -8.85 -31.44
C ASP A 122 -16.22 -8.50 -32.79
N GLN A 123 -15.42 -8.02 -33.73
CA GLN A 123 -15.87 -7.62 -35.06
C GLN A 123 -16.44 -8.81 -35.90
N VAL A 124 -16.12 -10.04 -35.47
CA VAL A 124 -16.51 -11.26 -36.18
C VAL A 124 -17.83 -11.86 -35.67
N THR A 125 -18.07 -11.82 -34.35
CA THR A 125 -19.22 -12.49 -33.73
C THR A 125 -20.27 -11.52 -33.18
N GLY A 126 -19.95 -10.23 -33.08
CA GLY A 126 -20.84 -9.20 -32.51
C GLY A 126 -21.17 -9.38 -31.01
N LYS A 127 -20.64 -10.44 -30.37
CA LYS A 127 -20.85 -10.74 -28.96
C LYS A 127 -19.86 -9.96 -28.07
N PRO A 128 -20.28 -9.52 -26.87
CA PRO A 128 -19.36 -8.93 -25.93
C PRO A 128 -18.27 -9.94 -25.55
N LYS A 129 -17.01 -9.51 -25.52
CA LYS A 129 -15.85 -10.37 -25.18
C LYS A 129 -15.95 -11.03 -23.81
N ASP A 130 -16.79 -10.48 -22.93
CA ASP A 130 -17.06 -11.01 -21.59
C ASP A 130 -17.70 -12.41 -21.61
N GLU A 131 -18.53 -12.70 -22.64
CA GLU A 131 -19.12 -14.04 -22.81
C GLU A 131 -18.11 -15.08 -23.31
N GLN A 132 -17.08 -14.66 -24.05
CA GLN A 132 -16.03 -15.55 -24.58
C GLN A 132 -14.93 -15.84 -23.53
N HIS A 133 -14.65 -14.89 -22.66
CA HIS A 133 -13.63 -15.01 -21.63
C HIS A 133 -14.20 -14.67 -20.25
N PRO A 134 -14.97 -15.57 -19.62
CA PRO A 134 -15.61 -15.31 -18.34
C PRO A 134 -14.61 -15.03 -17.20
N ASP A 135 -13.33 -15.36 -17.41
CA ASP A 135 -12.24 -15.06 -16.47
C ASP A 135 -11.81 -13.60 -16.48
N LEU A 136 -12.13 -12.86 -17.54
CA LEU A 136 -11.85 -11.43 -17.69
C LEU A 136 -13.01 -10.55 -17.21
N ALA A 137 -14.16 -11.16 -16.86
CA ALA A 137 -15.25 -10.43 -16.22
C ALA A 137 -14.71 -9.64 -15.02
N LYS A 138 -14.97 -8.33 -14.99
CA LYS A 138 -14.40 -7.36 -14.02
C LYS A 138 -14.43 -7.86 -12.58
N GLY A 139 -15.56 -8.43 -12.15
CA GLY A 139 -15.72 -8.95 -10.80
C GLY A 139 -14.79 -10.14 -10.50
N ARG A 140 -14.65 -11.04 -11.46
CA ARG A 140 -13.80 -12.25 -11.32
C ARG A 140 -12.32 -11.90 -11.37
N ALA A 141 -11.90 -11.01 -12.27
CA ALA A 141 -10.52 -10.54 -12.37
C ALA A 141 -10.08 -9.79 -11.09
N LEU A 142 -10.90 -8.87 -10.59
CA LEU A 142 -10.64 -8.16 -9.33
C LEU A 142 -10.68 -9.10 -8.12
N GLY A 143 -11.58 -10.08 -8.10
CA GLY A 143 -11.63 -11.12 -7.08
C GLY A 143 -10.34 -11.95 -7.04
N ARG A 144 -9.84 -12.41 -8.18
CA ARG A 144 -8.55 -13.13 -8.31
C ARG A 144 -7.37 -12.27 -7.89
N PHE A 145 -7.33 -11.00 -8.30
CA PHE A 145 -6.28 -10.06 -7.90
C PHE A 145 -6.22 -9.89 -6.38
N ARG A 146 -7.37 -9.68 -5.74
CA ARG A 146 -7.46 -9.56 -4.28
C ARG A 146 -7.12 -10.87 -3.57
N SER A 147 -7.60 -12.00 -4.06
CA SER A 147 -7.32 -13.33 -3.49
C SER A 147 -5.82 -13.64 -3.50
N ARG A 148 -5.14 -13.40 -4.64
CA ARG A 148 -3.68 -13.58 -4.74
C ARG A 148 -2.92 -12.63 -3.82
N GLY A 149 -3.40 -11.39 -3.65
CA GLY A 149 -2.84 -10.45 -2.69
C GLY A 149 -2.97 -10.92 -1.23
N GLN A 150 -4.09 -11.57 -0.88
CA GLN A 150 -4.27 -12.16 0.46
C GLN A 150 -3.40 -13.39 0.68
N LEU A 151 -3.22 -14.25 -0.35
CA LEU A 151 -2.27 -15.36 -0.29
C LEU A 151 -0.84 -14.88 -0.02
N GLY A 152 -0.38 -13.83 -0.70
CA GLY A 152 0.93 -13.24 -0.43
C GLY A 152 1.08 -12.77 1.02
N ARG A 153 0.01 -12.22 1.61
CA ARG A 153 -0.01 -11.82 3.02
C ARG A 153 0.05 -13.00 3.99
N ALA A 154 -0.62 -14.11 3.66
CA ALA A 154 -0.60 -15.30 4.50
C ALA A 154 0.77 -16.01 4.47
N ILE A 155 1.41 -16.05 3.30
CA ILE A 155 2.68 -16.75 3.10
C ILE A 155 3.89 -15.89 3.48
N GLY A 156 3.80 -14.55 3.32
CA GLY A 156 4.92 -13.64 3.59
C GLY A 156 5.56 -13.80 4.97
N PRO A 157 4.80 -13.83 6.08
CA PRO A 157 5.36 -14.03 7.41
C PRO A 157 6.03 -15.38 7.61
N LEU A 158 5.54 -16.42 6.91
CA LEU A 158 6.12 -17.78 6.99
C LEU A 158 7.47 -17.89 6.27
N LEU A 159 7.67 -17.09 5.21
CA LEU A 159 8.92 -17.07 4.46
C LEU A 159 9.95 -16.10 5.05
N GLY A 160 9.52 -15.16 5.90
CA GLY A 160 10.39 -14.16 6.54
C GLY A 160 10.77 -14.50 7.98
N ALA A 161 10.30 -15.62 8.52
CA ALA A 161 10.69 -16.15 9.83
C ALA A 161 11.85 -17.13 9.70
#